data_038f4b6e3723d6d7518c7581b40ac849
#
_entry.id   038f4b6e3723d6d7518c7581b40ac849
#
_cell.length_a   1.000
_cell.length_b   1.000
_cell.length_c   1.000
_cell.angle_alpha   90.00
_cell.angle_beta   90.00
_cell.angle_gamma   90.00
#
_symmetry.space_group_name_H-M   'P 1'
#
loop_
_entity.id
_entity.type
_entity.pdbx_description
1 polymer ?
#
loop_
_entity_poly.entity_id
_entity_poly.type
_entity_poly.pdbx_seq_one_letter_code
_entity_poly.pdbx_strand_id
1 'polypeptide(L)'
;FMKKFVKDNYEHLQKRVEEIKSDKEYNDAFYPGQYYEIHSLLYSKLGKKLIVEMSLLMALSILFIMDYERLQKTNDLVDATRTGKRIMDYKAFTGTLSGILFSAILCSVTWIYFFYCVSFKGLWNVSVASTLVAEKRYSGWFYPFVTFFKMTQIQYLILTLTVYLGIILLIALATIAIQFLLRNSYFSFAILILLNMALFLGAYYSNVTFMNVILRLLNPTNLYITSGAWFMENDITLSFAGNEFWIIGVTGIWMILCVKIARNFKLYDRNVSSIHKNIKKDRCTKNEFH
;
A
#
# COMPACT_ATOMS: atom_id res chain seq x y z
N PHE A 1 -9.22 -27.80 -2.16
CA PHE A 1 -8.11 -26.84 -2.06
C PHE A 1 -8.11 -26.14 -0.69
N MET A 2 -9.18 -25.43 -0.30
CA MET A 2 -9.28 -24.69 0.97
C MET A 2 -9.00 -25.53 2.22
N LYS A 3 -9.58 -26.74 2.34
CA LYS A 3 -9.32 -27.62 3.51
C LYS A 3 -7.86 -28.01 3.65
N LYS A 4 -7.17 -28.29 2.53
CA LYS A 4 -5.74 -28.62 2.54
C LYS A 4 -4.91 -27.39 2.93
N PHE A 5 -5.19 -26.22 2.34
CA PHE A 5 -4.51 -24.97 2.65
C PHE A 5 -4.62 -24.60 4.13
N VAL A 6 -5.83 -24.67 4.72
CA VAL A 6 -6.05 -24.40 6.15
C VAL A 6 -5.27 -25.40 7.01
N LYS A 7 -5.28 -26.70 6.64
CA LYS A 7 -4.56 -27.73 7.38
C LYS A 7 -3.07 -27.50 7.36
N ASP A 8 -2.49 -27.24 6.18
CA ASP A 8 -1.05 -27.01 6.01
C ASP A 8 -0.59 -25.76 6.79
N ASN A 9 -1.41 -24.70 6.80
CA ASN A 9 -1.13 -23.50 7.60
C ASN A 9 -1.18 -23.78 9.10
N TYR A 10 -2.16 -24.57 9.55
CA TYR A 10 -2.30 -24.94 10.95
C TYR A 10 -1.10 -25.82 11.43
N GLU A 11 -0.67 -26.76 10.62
CA GLU A 11 0.53 -27.58 10.93
C GLU A 11 1.80 -26.71 11.00
N HIS A 12 1.91 -25.71 10.15
CA HIS A 12 3.04 -24.75 10.19
C HIS A 12 3.02 -23.93 11.49
N LEU A 13 1.85 -23.42 11.88
CA LEU A 13 1.66 -22.66 13.12
C LEU A 13 1.95 -23.52 14.36
N GLN A 14 1.49 -24.78 14.36
CA GLN A 14 1.75 -25.70 15.47
C GLN A 14 3.27 -25.95 15.65
N LYS A 15 3.98 -26.21 14.56
CA LYS A 15 5.46 -26.34 14.60
C LYS A 15 6.10 -25.07 15.14
N ARG A 16 5.65 -23.90 14.69
CA ARG A 16 6.19 -22.62 15.16
C ARG A 16 5.96 -22.41 16.66
N VAL A 17 4.79 -22.78 17.19
CA VAL A 17 4.53 -22.73 18.64
C VAL A 17 5.44 -23.66 19.42
N GLU A 18 5.72 -24.84 18.89
CA GLU A 18 6.67 -25.79 19.50
C GLU A 18 8.10 -25.24 19.50
N GLU A 19 8.53 -24.60 18.40
CA GLU A 19 9.83 -23.90 18.33
C GLU A 19 9.93 -22.76 19.34
N ILE A 20 8.91 -21.92 19.47
CA ILE A 20 8.86 -20.82 20.46
C ILE A 20 9.00 -21.39 21.88
N LYS A 21 8.40 -22.55 22.15
CA LYS A 21 8.51 -23.22 23.46
C LYS A 21 9.89 -23.82 23.68
N SER A 22 10.45 -24.51 22.69
CA SER A 22 11.76 -25.20 22.82
C SER A 22 12.89 -24.19 22.96
N ASP A 23 12.86 -23.12 22.17
CA ASP A 23 13.88 -22.07 22.17
C ASP A 23 13.70 -21.08 23.32
N LYS A 24 12.61 -21.20 24.09
CA LYS A 24 12.26 -20.30 25.20
C LYS A 24 12.24 -18.82 24.77
N GLU A 25 11.84 -18.54 23.53
CA GLU A 25 11.83 -17.19 22.96
C GLU A 25 11.04 -16.18 23.82
N TYR A 26 10.05 -16.65 24.59
CA TYR A 26 9.25 -15.84 25.49
C TYR A 26 10.03 -15.36 26.74
N ASN A 27 11.20 -15.91 27.01
CA ASN A 27 12.03 -15.50 28.15
C ASN A 27 13.09 -14.45 27.79
N ASP A 28 13.32 -14.21 26.51
CA ASP A 28 14.44 -13.37 26.06
C ASP A 28 14.20 -11.86 26.22
N ALA A 29 12.95 -11.44 26.34
CA ALA A 29 12.63 -10.05 26.51
C ALA A 29 12.05 -9.78 27.89
N PHE A 30 12.78 -9.06 28.70
CA PHE A 30 12.24 -8.40 29.86
C PHE A 30 12.18 -6.90 29.61
N TYR A 31 11.00 -6.39 29.29
CA TYR A 31 10.71 -4.97 29.33
C TYR A 31 9.85 -4.70 30.57
N PRO A 32 10.33 -3.93 31.55
CA PRO A 32 9.49 -3.56 32.68
C PRO A 32 8.43 -2.56 32.18
N GLY A 33 7.23 -3.04 31.93
CA GLY A 33 6.12 -2.22 31.49
C GLY A 33 5.28 -2.82 30.35
N GLN A 34 4.43 -1.99 29.81
CA GLN A 34 3.43 -2.35 28.81
C GLN A 34 4.04 -2.46 27.42
N TYR A 35 4.86 -3.49 27.18
CA TYR A 35 5.51 -3.68 25.88
C TYR A 35 4.52 -3.83 24.74
N TYR A 36 3.40 -4.52 24.97
CA TYR A 36 2.30 -4.61 24.00
C TYR A 36 1.78 -3.23 23.60
N GLU A 37 1.63 -2.31 24.54
CA GLU A 37 1.18 -0.96 24.22
C GLU A 37 2.20 -0.20 23.38
N ILE A 38 3.49 -0.39 23.63
CA ILE A 38 4.57 0.20 22.83
C ILE A 38 4.56 -0.37 21.42
N HIS A 39 4.45 -1.70 21.28
CA HIS A 39 4.33 -2.36 19.96
C HIS A 39 3.07 -1.88 19.23
N SER A 40 1.93 -1.89 19.91
CA SER A 40 0.66 -1.40 19.36
C SER A 40 0.72 0.09 19.02
N LEU A 41 1.36 0.90 19.84
CA LEU A 41 1.55 2.32 19.55
C LEU A 41 2.37 2.52 18.28
N LEU A 42 3.50 1.83 18.13
CA LEU A 42 4.39 1.98 16.98
C LEU A 42 3.77 1.43 15.70
N TYR A 43 3.37 0.17 15.70
CA TYR A 43 2.99 -0.55 14.47
C TYR A 43 1.49 -0.45 14.14
N SER A 44 0.61 -0.37 15.14
CA SER A 44 -0.83 -0.25 14.90
C SER A 44 -1.28 1.21 14.86
N LYS A 45 -1.16 1.96 15.97
CA LYS A 45 -1.72 3.32 16.05
C LYS A 45 -0.95 4.31 15.18
N LEU A 46 0.37 4.38 15.36
CA LEU A 46 1.24 5.27 14.58
C LEU A 46 1.38 4.77 13.14
N GLY A 47 1.54 3.45 12.97
CA GLY A 47 1.65 2.81 11.67
C GLY A 47 0.46 3.10 10.76
N LYS A 48 -0.77 3.00 11.26
CA LYS A 48 -1.99 3.35 10.50
C LYS A 48 -1.99 4.81 10.04
N LYS A 49 -1.61 5.73 10.92
CA LYS A 49 -1.51 7.16 10.56
C LYS A 49 -0.47 7.38 9.48
N LEU A 50 0.72 6.79 9.64
CA LEU A 50 1.80 6.88 8.65
C LEU A 50 1.37 6.34 7.28
N ILE A 51 0.70 5.18 7.22
CA ILE A 51 0.20 4.62 5.95
C ILE A 51 -0.71 5.62 5.24
N VAL A 52 -1.65 6.25 5.97
CA VAL A 52 -2.56 7.24 5.38
C VAL A 52 -1.81 8.47 4.90
N GLU A 53 -0.94 9.03 5.73
CA GLU A 53 -0.19 10.25 5.39
C GLU A 53 0.77 10.02 4.21
N MET A 54 1.51 8.92 4.21
CA MET A 54 2.39 8.55 3.08
C MET A 54 1.59 8.29 1.79
N SER A 55 0.41 7.66 1.90
CA SER A 55 -0.47 7.42 0.75
C SER A 55 -1.02 8.73 0.17
N LEU A 56 -1.37 9.69 1.02
CA LEU A 56 -1.79 11.02 0.60
C LEU A 56 -0.65 11.79 -0.08
N LEU A 57 0.55 11.79 0.52
CA LEU A 57 1.73 12.43 -0.07
C LEU A 57 2.07 11.84 -1.44
N MET A 58 2.00 10.51 -1.57
CA MET A 58 2.23 9.82 -2.84
C MET A 58 1.20 10.25 -3.89
N ALA A 59 -0.08 10.21 -3.56
CA ALA A 59 -1.15 10.58 -4.48
C ALA A 59 -1.04 12.05 -4.91
N LEU A 60 -0.87 12.98 -3.97
CA LEU A 60 -0.74 14.41 -4.25
C LEU A 60 0.50 14.72 -5.09
N SER A 61 1.65 14.10 -4.83
CA SER A 61 2.87 14.30 -5.61
C SER A 61 2.67 13.90 -7.06
N ILE A 62 2.06 12.75 -7.31
CA ILE A 62 1.77 12.27 -8.68
C ILE A 62 0.78 13.18 -9.37
N LEU A 63 -0.35 13.49 -8.73
CA LEU A 63 -1.41 14.31 -9.31
C LEU A 63 -0.92 15.73 -9.64
N PHE A 64 -0.14 16.33 -8.74
CA PHE A 64 0.43 17.65 -8.95
C PHE A 64 1.36 17.69 -10.16
N ILE A 65 2.30 16.73 -10.26
CA ILE A 65 3.27 16.68 -11.36
C ILE A 65 2.59 16.32 -12.69
N MET A 66 1.62 15.41 -12.67
CA MET A 66 0.92 15.00 -13.90
C MET A 66 -0.01 16.10 -14.46
N ASP A 67 -0.57 16.96 -13.61
CA ASP A 67 -1.52 18.00 -14.01
C ASP A 67 -0.88 19.41 -14.07
N TYR A 68 0.41 19.53 -13.82
CA TYR A 68 1.13 20.80 -13.71
C TYR A 68 0.93 21.71 -14.93
N GLU A 69 1.04 21.18 -16.16
CA GLU A 69 0.90 21.98 -17.39
C GLU A 69 -0.53 22.44 -17.61
N ARG A 70 -1.51 21.65 -17.16
CA ARG A 70 -2.91 22.04 -17.21
C ARG A 70 -3.18 23.19 -16.27
N LEU A 71 -2.62 23.16 -15.05
CA LEU A 71 -2.74 24.24 -14.07
C LEU A 71 -2.07 25.52 -14.61
N GLN A 72 -0.97 25.39 -15.36
CA GLN A 72 -0.25 26.52 -15.99
C GLN A 72 -0.80 26.91 -17.38
N LYS A 73 -1.86 26.24 -17.88
CA LYS A 73 -2.44 26.47 -19.21
C LYS A 73 -1.45 26.33 -20.38
N THR A 74 -0.42 25.50 -20.21
CA THR A 74 0.63 25.24 -21.21
C THR A 74 0.49 23.93 -21.95
N ASN A 75 -0.63 23.20 -21.77
CA ASN A 75 -0.88 21.90 -22.38
C ASN A 75 -0.71 21.90 -23.90
N ASP A 76 -1.25 22.93 -24.60
CA ASP A 76 -1.24 22.99 -26.07
C ASP A 76 0.19 23.13 -26.60
N LEU A 77 1.08 23.83 -25.89
CA LEU A 77 2.49 23.96 -26.24
C LEU A 77 3.22 22.63 -26.12
N VAL A 78 2.96 21.89 -25.03
CA VAL A 78 3.60 20.60 -24.78
C VAL A 78 3.10 19.52 -25.75
N ASP A 79 1.79 19.50 -26.04
CA ASP A 79 1.21 18.54 -26.99
C ASP A 79 1.71 18.78 -28.43
N ALA A 80 2.11 20.01 -28.78
CA ALA A 80 2.72 20.35 -30.07
C ALA A 80 4.16 19.84 -30.22
N THR A 81 4.83 19.46 -29.14
CA THR A 81 6.22 18.98 -29.19
C THR A 81 6.30 17.50 -29.59
N ARG A 82 7.40 17.13 -30.28
CA ARG A 82 7.68 15.73 -30.68
C ARG A 82 7.71 14.76 -29.49
N THR A 83 8.06 15.24 -28.31
CA THR A 83 8.16 14.46 -27.06
C THR A 83 6.87 14.42 -26.27
N GLY A 84 5.85 15.20 -26.61
CA GLY A 84 4.59 15.34 -25.88
C GLY A 84 3.85 14.03 -25.59
N LYS A 85 4.03 13.02 -26.46
CA LYS A 85 3.44 11.68 -26.25
C LYS A 85 4.07 10.90 -25.09
N ARG A 86 5.36 11.10 -24.80
CA ARG A 86 6.12 10.38 -23.75
C ARG A 86 6.20 11.16 -22.43
N ILE A 87 5.88 12.44 -22.46
CA ILE A 87 6.06 13.31 -21.28
C ILE A 87 5.23 12.83 -20.07
N MET A 88 4.07 12.24 -20.31
CA MET A 88 3.21 11.73 -19.26
C MET A 88 3.82 10.53 -18.51
N ASP A 89 4.59 9.69 -19.20
CA ASP A 89 5.28 8.57 -18.56
C ASP A 89 6.41 9.07 -17.66
N TYR A 90 7.18 10.07 -18.14
CA TYR A 90 8.23 10.71 -17.32
C TYR A 90 7.63 11.42 -16.10
N LYS A 91 6.51 12.10 -16.27
CA LYS A 91 5.80 12.75 -15.15
C LYS A 91 5.29 11.75 -14.11
N ALA A 92 4.71 10.65 -14.56
CA ALA A 92 4.28 9.59 -13.66
C ALA A 92 5.46 9.01 -12.87
N PHE A 93 6.59 8.78 -13.54
CA PHE A 93 7.83 8.33 -12.90
C PHE A 93 8.37 9.34 -11.89
N THR A 94 8.52 10.60 -12.31
CA THR A 94 9.02 11.68 -11.43
C THR A 94 8.09 11.92 -10.24
N GLY A 95 6.75 11.88 -10.47
CA GLY A 95 5.75 11.99 -9.41
C GLY A 95 5.85 10.86 -8.38
N THR A 96 6.07 9.63 -8.86
CA THR A 96 6.28 8.49 -7.98
C THR A 96 7.57 8.61 -7.18
N LEU A 97 8.67 9.01 -7.82
CA LEU A 97 9.96 9.18 -7.16
C LEU A 97 9.91 10.27 -6.07
N SER A 98 9.28 11.42 -6.37
CA SER A 98 9.10 12.49 -5.38
C SER A 98 8.19 12.06 -4.22
N GLY A 99 7.11 11.31 -4.52
CA GLY A 99 6.23 10.76 -3.51
C GLY A 99 6.94 9.76 -2.57
N ILE A 100 7.81 8.89 -3.11
CA ILE A 100 8.65 7.98 -2.29
C ILE A 100 9.57 8.80 -1.38
N LEU A 101 10.22 9.83 -1.91
CA LEU A 101 11.16 10.65 -1.16
C LEU A 101 10.47 11.38 0.01
N PHE A 102 9.33 12.03 -0.24
CA PHE A 102 8.57 12.69 0.83
C PHE A 102 8.04 11.69 1.87
N SER A 103 7.54 10.54 1.42
CA SER A 103 7.09 9.47 2.32
C SER A 103 8.23 8.92 3.18
N ALA A 104 9.42 8.75 2.60
CA ALA A 104 10.60 8.29 3.33
C ALA A 104 11.05 9.30 4.37
N ILE A 105 11.05 10.60 4.05
CA ILE A 105 11.38 11.66 5.01
C ILE A 105 10.38 11.65 6.17
N LEU A 106 9.07 11.62 5.88
CA LEU A 106 8.01 11.59 6.89
C LEU A 106 8.17 10.38 7.83
N CYS A 107 8.34 9.20 7.25
CA CYS A 107 8.51 7.96 8.00
C CYS A 107 9.77 8.02 8.87
N SER A 108 10.89 8.47 8.33
CA SER A 108 12.17 8.57 9.05
C SER A 108 12.07 9.54 10.23
N VAL A 109 11.51 10.72 10.03
CA VAL A 109 11.35 11.73 11.10
C VAL A 109 10.47 11.17 12.22
N THR A 110 9.34 10.55 11.86
CA THR A 110 8.40 9.99 12.85
C THR A 110 9.04 8.86 13.65
N TRP A 111 9.77 7.96 13.00
CA TRP A 111 10.39 6.83 13.68
C TRP A 111 11.60 7.23 14.50
N ILE A 112 12.44 8.15 14.02
CA ILE A 112 13.56 8.70 14.80
C ILE A 112 13.03 9.36 16.08
N TYR A 113 11.96 10.17 15.97
CA TYR A 113 11.32 10.78 17.12
C TYR A 113 10.77 9.74 18.10
N PHE A 114 10.10 8.70 17.57
CA PHE A 114 9.58 7.61 18.41
C PHE A 114 10.68 6.90 19.17
N PHE A 115 11.78 6.50 18.51
CA PHE A 115 12.91 5.82 19.17
C PHE A 115 13.74 6.74 20.07
N TYR A 116 13.64 8.05 19.88
CA TYR A 116 14.18 9.02 20.83
C TYR A 116 13.38 9.04 22.13
N CYS A 117 12.04 8.98 22.04
CA CYS A 117 11.15 8.97 23.20
C CYS A 117 11.11 7.60 23.90
N VAL A 118 11.21 6.50 23.14
CA VAL A 118 11.11 5.12 23.64
C VAL A 118 12.42 4.40 23.37
N SER A 119 13.18 4.12 24.43
CA SER A 119 14.47 3.46 24.29
C SER A 119 14.32 1.97 23.95
N PHE A 120 14.84 1.57 22.79
CA PHE A 120 14.94 0.17 22.35
C PHE A 120 16.35 -0.42 22.59
N LYS A 121 17.11 0.20 23.47
CA LYS A 121 18.49 -0.21 23.73
C LYS A 121 18.53 -1.64 24.29
N GLY A 122 19.24 -2.54 23.60
CA GLY A 122 19.31 -3.96 23.96
C GLY A 122 18.18 -4.84 23.43
N LEU A 123 17.11 -4.30 22.85
CA LEU A 123 15.95 -5.06 22.37
C LEU A 123 16.00 -5.43 20.89
N TRP A 124 16.88 -4.83 20.11
CA TRP A 124 16.90 -4.99 18.65
C TRP A 124 17.10 -6.43 18.17
N ASN A 125 17.84 -7.23 18.92
CA ASN A 125 18.13 -8.63 18.58
C ASN A 125 17.20 -9.62 19.27
N VAL A 126 16.25 -9.14 20.06
CA VAL A 126 15.29 -10.00 20.76
C VAL A 126 14.19 -10.44 19.80
N SER A 127 13.67 -11.67 19.99
CA SER A 127 12.56 -12.19 19.20
C SER A 127 11.29 -11.37 19.40
N VAL A 128 10.58 -11.06 18.32
CA VAL A 128 9.28 -10.39 18.38
C VAL A 128 8.26 -11.24 19.14
N ALA A 129 8.33 -12.56 19.05
CA ALA A 129 7.41 -13.47 19.73
C ALA A 129 7.51 -13.37 21.26
N SER A 130 8.69 -13.01 21.80
CA SER A 130 8.90 -12.86 23.26
C SER A 130 8.07 -11.75 23.88
N THR A 131 7.78 -10.71 23.11
CA THR A 131 7.14 -9.48 23.59
C THR A 131 5.64 -9.63 23.74
N LEU A 132 5.06 -10.59 23.06
CA LEU A 132 3.62 -10.76 22.89
C LEU A 132 3.01 -11.77 23.86
N VAL A 133 3.84 -12.63 24.43
CA VAL A 133 3.41 -13.67 25.40
C VAL A 133 3.38 -13.13 26.84
N ALA A 134 4.19 -12.12 27.16
CA ALA A 134 4.36 -11.63 28.53
C ALA A 134 3.13 -10.88 29.09
N GLU A 135 2.30 -10.29 28.24
CA GLU A 135 1.19 -9.44 28.66
C GLU A 135 -0.18 -10.13 28.82
N LYS A 136 -0.22 -11.44 28.81
CA LYS A 136 -1.45 -12.23 28.97
C LYS A 136 -2.25 -11.91 30.25
N ARG A 137 -1.72 -11.11 31.15
CA ARG A 137 -2.33 -10.83 32.45
C ARG A 137 -3.28 -9.63 32.52
N TYR A 138 -3.27 -8.71 31.55
CA TYR A 138 -3.89 -7.38 31.74
C TYR A 138 -5.13 -7.08 30.88
N SER A 139 -5.38 -7.77 29.79
CA SER A 139 -6.60 -7.55 29.03
C SER A 139 -7.28 -8.88 28.66
N GLY A 140 -8.55 -9.01 28.99
CA GLY A 140 -9.34 -10.23 28.80
C GLY A 140 -9.57 -10.65 27.34
N TRP A 141 -8.89 -10.04 26.39
CA TRP A 141 -8.96 -10.30 24.94
C TRP A 141 -7.56 -10.42 24.38
N PHE A 142 -6.93 -11.55 24.62
CA PHE A 142 -5.59 -11.79 24.13
C PHE A 142 -5.54 -12.96 23.15
N TYR A 143 -5.21 -12.65 21.92
CA TYR A 143 -4.68 -13.59 20.97
C TYR A 143 -3.14 -13.58 21.12
N PRO A 144 -2.49 -14.70 21.44
CA PRO A 144 -1.04 -14.77 21.37
C PRO A 144 -0.65 -14.59 19.90
N PHE A 145 0.00 -13.49 19.59
CA PHE A 145 0.56 -13.28 18.26
C PHE A 145 1.68 -14.29 18.03
N VAL A 146 1.37 -15.31 17.26
CA VAL A 146 2.36 -16.28 16.81
C VAL A 146 2.94 -15.76 15.51
N THR A 147 4.22 -15.41 15.53
CA THR A 147 4.92 -15.03 14.30
C THR A 147 5.11 -16.25 13.41
N PHE A 148 4.88 -16.12 12.10
CA PHE A 148 5.06 -17.22 11.16
C PHE A 148 6.53 -17.65 11.02
N PHE A 149 7.45 -16.74 11.29
CA PHE A 149 8.90 -16.99 11.22
C PHE A 149 9.58 -16.47 12.48
N LYS A 150 10.70 -17.10 12.83
CA LYS A 150 11.60 -16.56 13.87
C LYS A 150 12.20 -15.26 13.35
N MET A 151 11.88 -14.15 13.99
CA MET A 151 12.36 -12.82 13.59
C MET A 151 12.69 -11.94 14.80
N THR A 152 13.76 -11.18 14.66
CA THR A 152 14.13 -10.16 15.65
C THR A 152 13.38 -8.86 15.44
N GLN A 153 13.40 -7.96 16.45
CA GLN A 153 12.75 -6.65 16.35
C GLN A 153 13.24 -5.83 15.17
N ILE A 154 14.55 -5.86 14.87
CA ILE A 154 15.10 -5.14 13.72
C ILE A 154 14.63 -5.75 12.38
N GLN A 155 14.54 -7.07 12.29
CA GLN A 155 14.02 -7.74 11.09
C GLN A 155 12.54 -7.41 10.87
N TYR A 156 11.75 -7.41 11.93
CA TYR A 156 10.34 -7.02 11.86
C TYR A 156 10.16 -5.57 11.41
N LEU A 157 11.00 -4.67 11.91
CA LEU A 157 11.01 -3.26 11.50
C LEU A 157 11.33 -3.10 10.01
N ILE A 158 12.37 -3.79 9.50
CA ILE A 158 12.73 -3.76 8.08
C ILE A 158 11.61 -4.33 7.19
N LEU A 159 11.01 -5.45 7.61
CA LEU A 159 9.87 -6.04 6.90
C LEU A 159 8.66 -5.10 6.88
N THR A 160 8.38 -4.42 7.99
CA THR A 160 7.32 -3.40 8.08
C THR A 160 7.56 -2.25 7.11
N LEU A 161 8.80 -1.73 7.02
CA LEU A 161 9.17 -0.70 6.02
C LEU A 161 8.98 -1.19 4.59
N THR A 162 9.29 -2.45 4.33
CA THR A 162 9.09 -3.05 3.00
C THR A 162 7.60 -3.11 2.63
N VAL A 163 6.74 -3.46 3.60
CA VAL A 163 5.28 -3.43 3.39
C VAL A 163 4.77 -2.00 3.18
N TYR A 164 5.26 -1.01 3.94
CA TYR A 164 4.92 0.40 3.71
C TYR A 164 5.26 0.82 2.28
N LEU A 165 6.47 0.52 1.82
CA LEU A 165 6.88 0.81 0.43
C LEU A 165 5.94 0.13 -0.57
N GLY A 166 5.58 -1.12 -0.34
CA GLY A 166 4.61 -1.84 -1.17
C GLY A 166 3.25 -1.13 -1.26
N ILE A 167 2.70 -0.71 -0.12
CA ILE A 167 1.40 -0.02 -0.06
C ILE A 167 1.45 1.31 -0.82
N ILE A 168 2.47 2.14 -0.60
CA ILE A 168 2.57 3.44 -1.30
C ILE A 168 2.78 3.27 -2.81
N LEU A 169 3.45 2.20 -3.25
CA LEU A 169 3.57 1.88 -4.67
C LEU A 169 2.23 1.42 -5.28
N LEU A 170 1.41 0.68 -4.56
CA LEU A 170 0.05 0.34 -5.00
C LEU A 170 -0.82 1.60 -5.17
N ILE A 171 -0.74 2.54 -4.23
CA ILE A 171 -1.43 3.83 -4.33
C ILE A 171 -0.91 4.64 -5.51
N ALA A 172 0.40 4.63 -5.75
CA ALA A 172 0.99 5.28 -6.93
C ALA A 172 0.41 4.73 -8.24
N LEU A 173 0.39 3.41 -8.40
CA LEU A 173 -0.17 2.76 -9.59
C LEU A 173 -1.66 3.08 -9.78
N ALA A 174 -2.45 3.02 -8.70
CA ALA A 174 -3.87 3.38 -8.72
C ALA A 174 -4.07 4.84 -9.16
N THR A 175 -3.30 5.77 -8.56
CA THR A 175 -3.37 7.19 -8.89
C THR A 175 -3.01 7.45 -10.36
N ILE A 176 -1.94 6.83 -10.86
CA ILE A 176 -1.52 6.95 -12.26
C ILE A 176 -2.60 6.42 -13.21
N ALA A 177 -3.19 5.24 -12.91
CA ALA A 177 -4.24 4.65 -13.73
C ALA A 177 -5.46 5.57 -13.83
N ILE A 178 -5.94 6.08 -12.69
CA ILE A 178 -7.08 6.99 -12.62
C ILE A 178 -6.78 8.31 -13.36
N GLN A 179 -5.58 8.89 -13.17
CA GLN A 179 -5.19 10.14 -13.82
C GLN A 179 -5.06 9.99 -15.34
N PHE A 180 -4.63 8.83 -15.84
CA PHE A 180 -4.64 8.58 -17.29
C PHE A 180 -6.05 8.58 -17.88
N LEU A 181 -7.05 8.09 -17.14
CA LEU A 181 -8.44 8.05 -17.59
C LEU A 181 -9.12 9.42 -17.52
N LEU A 182 -8.99 10.14 -16.40
CA LEU A 182 -9.81 11.31 -16.08
C LEU A 182 -9.19 12.64 -16.51
N ARG A 183 -7.86 12.72 -16.63
CA ARG A 183 -7.13 13.96 -16.98
C ARG A 183 -7.44 15.17 -16.09
N ASN A 184 -7.95 14.96 -14.89
CA ASN A 184 -8.30 16.00 -13.94
C ASN A 184 -7.91 15.56 -12.53
N SER A 185 -6.93 16.22 -11.93
CA SER A 185 -6.38 15.85 -10.64
C SER A 185 -7.41 15.88 -9.51
N TYR A 186 -8.32 16.83 -9.52
CA TYR A 186 -9.37 16.94 -8.49
C TYR A 186 -10.31 15.72 -8.54
N PHE A 187 -10.80 15.39 -9.74
CA PHE A 187 -11.66 14.22 -9.90
C PHE A 187 -10.89 12.91 -9.66
N SER A 188 -9.64 12.83 -10.10
CA SER A 188 -8.79 11.67 -9.86
C SER A 188 -8.57 11.43 -8.37
N PHE A 189 -8.32 12.49 -7.61
CA PHE A 189 -8.17 12.40 -6.16
C PHE A 189 -9.47 11.96 -5.47
N ALA A 190 -10.60 12.57 -5.85
CA ALA A 190 -11.91 12.20 -5.30
C ALA A 190 -12.24 10.72 -5.56
N ILE A 191 -12.03 10.23 -6.79
CA ILE A 191 -12.27 8.83 -7.14
C ILE A 191 -11.30 7.91 -6.40
N LEU A 192 -10.03 8.28 -6.24
CA LEU A 192 -9.07 7.50 -5.46
C LEU A 192 -9.55 7.31 -4.01
N ILE A 193 -10.02 8.39 -3.37
CA ILE A 193 -10.56 8.31 -2.00
C ILE A 193 -11.81 7.42 -1.97
N LEU A 194 -12.77 7.64 -2.87
CA LEU A 194 -14.00 6.85 -2.93
C LEU A 194 -13.71 5.36 -3.15
N LEU A 195 -12.77 5.03 -4.04
CA LEU A 195 -12.35 3.65 -4.28
C LEU A 195 -11.75 3.01 -3.01
N ASN A 196 -10.85 3.71 -2.33
CA ASN A 196 -10.26 3.20 -1.09
C ASN A 196 -11.31 3.05 0.02
N MET A 197 -12.26 3.98 0.15
CA MET A 197 -13.39 3.83 1.09
C MET A 197 -14.27 2.65 0.74
N ALA A 198 -14.61 2.44 -0.53
CA ALA A 198 -15.41 1.30 -0.97
C ALA A 198 -14.72 -0.03 -0.67
N LEU A 199 -13.41 -0.13 -0.92
CA LEU A 199 -12.62 -1.32 -0.60
C LEU A 199 -12.55 -1.56 0.92
N PHE A 200 -12.41 -0.50 1.72
CA PHE A 200 -12.41 -0.59 3.18
C PHE A 200 -13.75 -1.08 3.72
N LEU A 201 -14.86 -0.47 3.27
CA LEU A 201 -16.20 -0.88 3.69
C LEU A 201 -16.51 -2.31 3.23
N GLY A 202 -16.14 -2.68 2.00
CA GLY A 202 -16.29 -4.05 1.50
C GLY A 202 -15.55 -5.08 2.36
N ALA A 203 -14.34 -4.77 2.80
CA ALA A 203 -13.56 -5.64 3.69
C ALA A 203 -14.18 -5.76 5.09
N TYR A 204 -14.78 -4.69 5.59
CA TYR A 204 -15.33 -4.63 6.95
C TYR A 204 -16.73 -5.26 7.06
N TYR A 205 -17.61 -5.02 6.10
CA TYR A 205 -19.03 -5.41 6.16
C TYR A 205 -19.39 -6.68 5.38
N SER A 206 -18.43 -7.39 4.77
CA SER A 206 -18.72 -8.59 4.00
C SER A 206 -19.17 -9.74 4.92
N ASN A 207 -20.46 -10.08 4.88
CA ASN A 207 -21.04 -11.18 5.62
C ASN A 207 -21.04 -12.53 4.85
N VAL A 208 -20.69 -12.52 3.57
CA VAL A 208 -20.66 -13.72 2.73
C VAL A 208 -19.30 -14.38 2.84
N THR A 209 -19.23 -15.59 3.40
CA THR A 209 -17.99 -16.31 3.73
C THR A 209 -17.03 -16.41 2.53
N PHE A 210 -17.50 -16.75 1.33
CA PHE A 210 -16.67 -16.88 0.14
C PHE A 210 -16.14 -15.51 -0.34
N MET A 211 -17.01 -14.50 -0.39
CA MET A 211 -16.63 -13.15 -0.78
C MET A 211 -15.65 -12.52 0.22
N ASN A 212 -15.86 -12.82 1.50
CA ASN A 212 -14.99 -12.39 2.58
C ASN A 212 -13.56 -12.93 2.41
N VAL A 213 -13.41 -14.20 2.05
CA VAL A 213 -12.11 -14.82 1.79
C VAL A 213 -11.41 -14.14 0.60
N ILE A 214 -12.12 -13.94 -0.52
CA ILE A 214 -11.55 -13.30 -1.71
C ILE A 214 -11.15 -11.85 -1.40
N LEU A 215 -12.04 -11.08 -0.79
CA LEU A 215 -11.75 -9.68 -0.43
C LEU A 215 -10.57 -9.57 0.53
N ARG A 216 -10.42 -10.51 1.47
CA ARG A 216 -9.30 -10.50 2.41
C ARG A 216 -7.96 -10.84 1.76
N LEU A 217 -7.94 -11.74 0.76
CA LEU A 217 -6.73 -12.15 0.06
C LEU A 217 -6.28 -11.20 -1.04
N LEU A 218 -7.19 -10.41 -1.61
CA LEU A 218 -6.93 -9.55 -2.76
C LEU A 218 -7.08 -8.05 -2.47
N ASN A 219 -7.55 -7.69 -1.28
CA ASN A 219 -7.82 -6.30 -0.96
C ASN A 219 -6.65 -5.65 -0.20
N PRO A 220 -5.96 -4.66 -0.78
CA PRO A 220 -4.83 -3.99 -0.14
C PRO A 220 -5.21 -3.24 1.14
N THR A 221 -6.49 -2.87 1.33
CA THR A 221 -6.94 -2.19 2.56
C THR A 221 -6.86 -3.09 3.79
N ASN A 222 -6.80 -4.42 3.60
CA ASN A 222 -6.53 -5.36 4.71
C ASN A 222 -5.16 -5.11 5.35
N LEU A 223 -4.15 -4.72 4.57
CA LEU A 223 -2.84 -4.36 5.11
C LEU A 223 -2.93 -3.18 6.08
N TYR A 224 -3.80 -2.21 5.79
CA TYR A 224 -4.06 -1.12 6.71
C TYR A 224 -4.77 -1.58 7.99
N ILE A 225 -5.80 -2.44 7.86
CA ILE A 225 -6.58 -2.94 9.00
C ILE A 225 -5.68 -3.74 9.95
N THR A 226 -4.82 -4.60 9.40
CA THR A 226 -3.95 -5.52 10.14
C THR A 226 -2.59 -4.95 10.51
N SER A 227 -2.37 -3.63 10.31
CA SER A 227 -1.10 -2.99 10.53
C SER A 227 -0.56 -3.23 11.93
N GLY A 228 -0.03 -3.78 12.57
CA GLY A 228 0.37 -4.10 13.96
C GLY A 228 0.46 -5.59 14.23
N ALA A 229 -0.07 -6.38 13.28
CA ALA A 229 -0.03 -7.84 13.33
C ALA A 229 0.46 -8.46 12.01
N TRP A 230 1.28 -7.74 11.25
CA TRP A 230 1.89 -8.29 10.04
C TRP A 230 2.86 -9.41 10.38
N PHE A 231 2.95 -10.39 9.51
CA PHE A 231 3.78 -11.59 9.68
C PHE A 231 3.42 -12.44 10.91
N MET A 232 2.25 -12.20 11.47
CA MET A 232 1.71 -12.89 12.64
C MET A 232 0.36 -13.50 12.32
N GLU A 233 0.00 -14.53 13.08
CA GLU A 233 -1.36 -15.04 13.02
C GLU A 233 -2.34 -13.97 13.51
N ASN A 234 -3.44 -13.81 12.77
CA ASN A 234 -4.48 -12.86 13.10
C ASN A 234 -5.84 -13.45 12.77
N ASP A 235 -6.73 -13.50 13.75
CA ASP A 235 -8.10 -14.03 13.60
C ASP A 235 -8.95 -13.21 12.63
N ILE A 236 -8.59 -11.95 12.39
CA ILE A 236 -9.37 -11.05 11.54
C ILE A 236 -9.21 -11.43 10.07
N THR A 237 -8.09 -12.05 9.70
CA THR A 237 -7.78 -12.40 8.32
C THR A 237 -7.37 -13.85 8.20
N LEU A 238 -7.57 -14.46 7.04
CA LEU A 238 -6.91 -15.72 6.69
C LEU A 238 -5.41 -15.45 6.53
N SER A 239 -4.73 -15.30 7.67
CA SER A 239 -3.31 -15.03 7.69
C SER A 239 -2.53 -16.32 7.38
N PHE A 240 -1.53 -16.21 6.51
CA PHE A 240 -0.55 -17.24 6.23
C PHE A 240 0.82 -16.60 6.05
N ALA A 241 1.86 -17.43 6.09
CA ALA A 241 3.22 -16.95 5.96
C ALA A 241 3.43 -16.16 4.65
N GLY A 242 3.73 -14.87 4.76
CA GLY A 242 3.93 -13.96 3.60
C GLY A 242 2.64 -13.43 2.96
N ASN A 243 1.51 -13.48 3.66
CA ASN A 243 0.23 -12.95 3.19
C ASN A 243 0.34 -11.48 2.73
N GLU A 244 1.12 -10.67 3.40
CA GLU A 244 1.33 -9.26 3.09
C GLU A 244 1.98 -9.09 1.71
N PHE A 245 3.02 -9.86 1.43
CA PHE A 245 3.69 -9.83 0.12
C PHE A 245 2.82 -10.41 -0.99
N TRP A 246 2.01 -11.42 -0.67
CA TRP A 246 1.02 -11.96 -1.61
C TRP A 246 0.01 -10.90 -2.02
N ILE A 247 -0.60 -10.21 -1.07
CA ILE A 247 -1.56 -9.13 -1.36
C ILE A 247 -0.90 -8.05 -2.21
N ILE A 248 0.29 -7.57 -1.84
CA ILE A 248 1.02 -6.54 -2.61
C ILE A 248 1.35 -7.04 -4.01
N GLY A 249 1.83 -8.27 -4.15
CA GLY A 249 2.21 -8.84 -5.44
C GLY A 249 1.03 -8.99 -6.39
N VAL A 250 -0.04 -9.64 -5.95
CA VAL A 250 -1.23 -9.87 -6.79
C VAL A 250 -1.92 -8.55 -7.15
N THR A 251 -2.16 -7.67 -6.17
CA THR A 251 -2.77 -6.37 -6.45
C THR A 251 -1.87 -5.49 -7.31
N GLY A 252 -0.54 -5.56 -7.12
CA GLY A 252 0.44 -4.86 -7.95
C GLY A 252 0.38 -5.28 -9.42
N ILE A 253 0.30 -6.56 -9.71
CA ILE A 253 0.14 -7.08 -11.08
C ILE A 253 -1.14 -6.54 -11.71
N TRP A 254 -2.28 -6.61 -10.99
CA TRP A 254 -3.55 -6.08 -11.46
C TRP A 254 -3.48 -4.57 -11.72
N MET A 255 -2.86 -3.80 -10.83
CA MET A 255 -2.71 -2.35 -11.01
C MET A 255 -1.81 -2.00 -12.20
N ILE A 256 -0.73 -2.74 -12.43
CA ILE A 256 0.12 -2.56 -13.63
C ILE A 256 -0.68 -2.81 -14.91
N LEU A 257 -1.52 -3.84 -14.95
CA LEU A 257 -2.42 -4.09 -16.07
C LEU A 257 -3.40 -2.93 -16.26
N CYS A 258 -4.01 -2.42 -15.18
CA CYS A 258 -4.90 -1.25 -15.25
C CYS A 258 -4.18 -0.01 -15.79
N VAL A 259 -2.96 0.26 -15.37
CA VAL A 259 -2.15 1.38 -15.89
C VAL A 259 -1.89 1.22 -17.40
N LYS A 260 -1.53 0.01 -17.86
CA LYS A 260 -1.30 -0.27 -19.29
C LYS A 260 -2.58 -0.06 -20.11
N ILE A 261 -3.73 -0.55 -19.62
CA ILE A 261 -5.03 -0.38 -20.30
C ILE A 261 -5.40 1.11 -20.35
N ALA A 262 -5.31 1.84 -19.25
CA ALA A 262 -5.60 3.26 -19.18
C ALA A 262 -4.70 4.09 -20.12
N ARG A 263 -3.41 3.75 -20.19
CA ARG A 263 -2.46 4.37 -21.10
C ARG A 263 -2.81 4.14 -22.55
N ASN A 264 -3.13 2.89 -22.93
CA ASN A 264 -3.50 2.54 -24.31
C ASN A 264 -4.80 3.24 -24.72
N PHE A 265 -5.80 3.30 -23.84
CA PHE A 265 -7.04 4.02 -24.07
C PHE A 265 -6.79 5.49 -24.36
N LYS A 266 -5.92 6.14 -23.59
CA LYS A 266 -5.54 7.54 -23.79
C LYS A 266 -4.83 7.77 -25.14
N LEU A 267 -3.93 6.87 -25.55
CA LEU A 267 -3.25 6.97 -26.84
C LEU A 267 -4.24 6.85 -28.00
N TYR A 268 -5.22 5.96 -27.88
CA TYR A 268 -6.28 5.79 -28.87
C TYR A 268 -7.13 7.06 -29.01
N ASP A 269 -7.60 7.64 -27.91
CA ASP A 269 -8.42 8.85 -27.87
C ASP A 269 -7.69 10.07 -28.49
N ARG A 270 -6.38 10.23 -28.24
CA ARG A 270 -5.54 11.24 -28.90
C ARG A 270 -5.46 11.05 -30.41
N ASN A 271 -5.29 9.83 -30.88
CA ASN A 271 -5.20 9.55 -32.31
C ASN A 271 -6.52 9.89 -33.02
N VAL A 272 -7.66 9.50 -32.44
CA VAL A 272 -9.00 9.82 -32.98
C VAL A 272 -9.24 11.34 -33.00
N SER A 273 -8.88 12.05 -31.95
CA SER A 273 -9.04 13.51 -31.89
C SER A 273 -8.14 14.24 -32.89
N SER A 274 -6.96 13.74 -33.17
CA SER A 274 -6.03 14.31 -34.19
C SER A 274 -6.57 14.14 -35.62
N ILE A 275 -7.16 12.98 -35.91
CA ILE A 275 -7.79 12.70 -37.19
C ILE A 275 -8.99 13.62 -37.42
N HIS A 276 -9.82 13.81 -36.40
CA HIS A 276 -10.98 14.73 -36.48
C HIS A 276 -10.58 16.19 -36.73
N LYS A 277 -9.50 16.65 -36.06
CA LYS A 277 -8.95 17.99 -36.28
C LYS A 277 -8.44 18.18 -37.69
N ASN A 278 -7.75 17.19 -38.25
CA ASN A 278 -7.26 17.24 -39.63
C ASN A 278 -8.40 17.25 -40.66
N ILE A 279 -9.43 16.42 -40.50
CA ILE A 279 -10.61 16.40 -41.36
C ILE A 279 -11.35 17.75 -41.32
N LYS A 280 -11.45 18.38 -40.15
CA LYS A 280 -12.09 19.70 -40.02
C LYS A 280 -11.28 20.80 -40.68
N LYS A 281 -9.93 20.74 -40.61
CA LYS A 281 -9.04 21.68 -41.26
C LYS A 281 -9.13 21.57 -42.78
N ASP A 282 -9.15 20.35 -43.32
CA ASP A 282 -9.29 20.09 -44.76
C ASP A 282 -10.65 20.55 -45.34
N ARG A 283 -11.72 20.49 -44.52
CA ARG A 283 -13.03 21.04 -44.90
C ARG A 283 -13.06 22.58 -44.92
N CYS A 284 -12.41 23.22 -43.97
CA CYS A 284 -12.32 24.70 -43.94
C CYS A 284 -11.50 25.21 -45.13
N THR A 285 -10.36 24.60 -45.46
CA THR A 285 -9.56 25.02 -46.61
C THR A 285 -10.28 24.78 -47.96
N LYS A 286 -11.12 23.77 -48.07
CA LYS A 286 -11.95 23.58 -49.32
C LYS A 286 -13.05 24.59 -49.47
N ASN A 287 -13.60 25.15 -48.40
CA ASN A 287 -14.66 26.16 -48.45
C ASN A 287 -14.13 27.60 -48.71
N GLU A 288 -12.84 27.82 -48.54
CA GLU A 288 -12.19 29.10 -48.85
C GLU A 288 -11.80 29.26 -50.34
N PHE A 289 -11.87 28.18 -51.10
CA PHE A 289 -11.54 28.14 -52.55
C PHE A 289 -12.81 28.10 -53.46
N HIS A 290 -14.01 28.28 -52.91
CA HIS A 290 -15.26 28.48 -53.61
C HIS A 290 -15.86 29.81 -53.21
#